data_7739f819aba9ccbdb647e25dc6718a30
#
_entry.id   7739f819aba9ccbdb647e25dc6718a30
#
_cell.length_a   1.000
_cell.length_b   1.000
_cell.length_c   1.000
_cell.angle_alpha   90.00
_cell.angle_beta   90.00
_cell.angle_gamma   90.00
#
_symmetry.space_group_name_H-M   'P 1'
#
loop_
_entity.id
_entity.type
_entity.pdbx_description
1 polymer ?
#
loop_
_entity_poly.entity_id
_entity_poly.type
_entity_poly.pdbx_seq_one_letter_code
_entity_poly.pdbx_strand_id
1 'polypeptide(L)'
;VFTLFGQAVVMVLIQFGGLGLITFAVFVLAALGAKIDVSKKRYLAEELNVDTLGGLIPFVQRILSVFIACELLGMGLLATQFVPAYGWGMGLWHSAFHSISAFNNAGFSTFPDSLMSWVDNPVVIWTTSSQFILSGLGFLVLSELFRTREWRQLTLHTRLMLIGTPLLIATGVGGYALLEWSNPATLGGLDGVWNKLQASWF
;
A
#
# COMPACT_ATOMS: atom_id res chain seq x y z
N VAL A 1 -21.07 -7.43 -1.28
CA VAL A 1 -20.05 -8.02 -0.38
C VAL A 1 -19.82 -9.46 -0.77
N PHE A 2 -18.56 -9.88 -0.96
CA PHE A 2 -18.21 -11.25 -1.29
C PHE A 2 -18.37 -12.16 -0.06
N THR A 3 -18.62 -13.45 -0.29
CA THR A 3 -18.52 -14.48 0.77
C THR A 3 -17.09 -14.50 1.33
N LEU A 4 -16.88 -15.08 2.53
CA LEU A 4 -15.53 -15.23 3.10
C LEU A 4 -14.57 -15.95 2.14
N PHE A 5 -15.06 -16.98 1.44
CA PHE A 5 -14.26 -17.65 0.41
C PHE A 5 -13.89 -16.70 -0.73
N GLY A 6 -14.87 -15.93 -1.24
CA GLY A 6 -14.62 -14.93 -2.28
C GLY A 6 -13.64 -13.84 -1.84
N GLN A 7 -13.75 -13.36 -0.59
CA GLN A 7 -12.81 -12.42 -0.01
C GLN A 7 -11.39 -13.01 0.07
N ALA A 8 -11.24 -14.28 0.46
CA ALA A 8 -9.95 -14.97 0.50
C ALA A 8 -9.33 -15.06 -0.90
N VAL A 9 -10.12 -15.43 -1.91
CA VAL A 9 -9.65 -15.48 -3.31
C VAL A 9 -9.21 -14.10 -3.78
N VAL A 10 -10.01 -13.06 -3.54
CA VAL A 10 -9.66 -11.67 -3.90
C VAL A 10 -8.39 -11.23 -3.19
N MET A 11 -8.25 -11.51 -1.90
CA MET A 11 -7.05 -11.16 -1.12
C MET A 11 -5.78 -11.80 -1.69
N VAL A 12 -5.86 -13.08 -2.07
CA VAL A 12 -4.74 -13.80 -2.72
C VAL A 12 -4.40 -13.18 -4.08
N LEU A 13 -5.41 -12.85 -4.88
CA LEU A 13 -5.20 -12.18 -6.18
C LEU A 13 -4.60 -10.78 -6.03
N ILE A 14 -5.02 -10.01 -5.02
CA ILE A 14 -4.45 -8.71 -4.68
C ILE A 14 -2.97 -8.87 -4.35
N GLN A 15 -2.61 -9.85 -3.51
CA GLN A 15 -1.23 -10.10 -3.11
C GLN A 15 -0.33 -10.42 -4.31
N PHE A 16 -0.81 -11.25 -5.22
CA PHE A 16 -0.06 -11.58 -6.44
C PHE A 16 0.02 -10.39 -7.41
N GLY A 17 -1.03 -9.62 -7.54
CA GLY A 17 -1.06 -8.42 -8.39
C GLY A 17 -0.15 -7.31 -7.87
N GLY A 18 -0.18 -7.04 -6.58
CA GLY A 18 0.59 -5.96 -5.95
C GLY A 18 2.11 -6.18 -5.96
N LEU A 19 2.54 -7.43 -5.84
CA LEU A 19 3.96 -7.78 -5.99
C LEU A 19 4.48 -7.59 -7.42
N GLY A 20 3.58 -7.47 -8.38
CA GLY A 20 3.90 -7.47 -9.79
C GLY A 20 4.27 -8.87 -10.31
N LEU A 21 3.84 -9.13 -11.53
CA LEU A 21 3.99 -10.46 -12.14
C LEU A 21 5.46 -10.92 -12.19
N ILE A 22 6.38 -10.00 -12.43
CA ILE A 22 7.81 -10.30 -12.59
C ILE A 22 8.45 -10.66 -11.25
N THR A 23 8.18 -9.87 -10.19
CA THR A 23 8.68 -10.15 -8.83
C THR A 23 8.15 -11.49 -8.33
N PHE A 24 6.86 -11.77 -8.58
CA PHE A 24 6.24 -13.05 -8.25
C PHE A 24 6.86 -14.22 -9.03
N ALA A 25 7.08 -14.06 -10.35
CA ALA A 25 7.73 -15.09 -11.17
C ALA A 25 9.15 -15.41 -10.70
N VAL A 26 9.94 -14.38 -10.35
CA VAL A 26 11.29 -14.56 -9.78
C VAL A 26 11.23 -15.30 -8.45
N PHE A 27 10.28 -14.93 -7.58
CA PHE A 27 10.08 -15.61 -6.30
C PHE A 27 9.75 -17.09 -6.47
N VAL A 28 8.78 -17.42 -7.35
CA VAL A 28 8.39 -18.82 -7.63
C VAL A 28 9.57 -19.61 -8.19
N LEU A 29 10.30 -19.07 -9.16
CA LEU A 29 11.48 -19.72 -9.74
C LEU A 29 12.59 -19.94 -8.70
N ALA A 30 12.80 -18.98 -7.81
CA ALA A 30 13.75 -19.12 -6.71
C ALA A 30 13.32 -20.18 -5.69
N ALA A 31 12.04 -20.21 -5.33
CA ALA A 31 11.46 -21.18 -4.38
C ALA A 31 11.51 -22.62 -4.93
N LEU A 32 11.33 -22.79 -6.24
CA LEU A 32 11.44 -24.08 -6.93
C LEU A 32 12.89 -24.53 -7.13
N GLY A 33 13.89 -23.75 -6.71
CA GLY A 33 15.30 -24.05 -6.93
C GLY A 33 15.72 -24.08 -8.41
N ALA A 34 14.90 -23.48 -9.28
CA ALA A 34 15.17 -23.46 -10.72
C ALA A 34 16.44 -22.65 -11.00
N LYS A 35 17.38 -23.23 -11.73
CA LYS A 35 18.55 -22.50 -12.26
C LYS A 35 18.05 -21.54 -13.34
N ILE A 36 17.88 -20.28 -12.98
CA ILE A 36 17.52 -19.25 -13.95
C ILE A 36 18.70 -19.03 -14.88
N ASP A 37 18.49 -19.26 -16.18
CA ASP A 37 19.52 -19.05 -17.21
C ASP A 37 19.97 -17.58 -17.24
N VAL A 38 21.25 -17.37 -17.58
CA VAL A 38 21.90 -16.04 -17.58
C VAL A 38 21.13 -15.03 -18.42
N SER A 39 20.61 -15.44 -19.58
CA SER A 39 19.82 -14.58 -20.46
C SER A 39 18.51 -14.12 -19.78
N LYS A 40 17.81 -15.02 -19.11
CA LYS A 40 16.57 -14.70 -18.38
C LYS A 40 16.86 -13.83 -17.14
N LYS A 41 17.97 -14.07 -16.44
CA LYS A 41 18.41 -13.21 -15.34
C LYS A 41 18.67 -11.78 -15.78
N ARG A 42 19.23 -11.60 -16.99
CA ARG A 42 19.52 -10.27 -17.54
C ARG A 42 18.23 -9.49 -17.81
N TYR A 43 17.24 -10.11 -18.46
CA TYR A 43 15.93 -9.48 -18.67
C TYR A 43 15.25 -9.08 -17.34
N LEU A 44 15.27 -9.98 -16.37
CA LEU A 44 14.69 -9.70 -15.06
C LEU A 44 15.44 -8.61 -14.28
N ALA A 45 16.76 -8.55 -14.42
CA ALA A 45 17.57 -7.51 -13.80
C ALA A 45 17.32 -6.13 -14.44
N GLU A 46 17.17 -6.07 -15.76
CA GLU A 46 16.80 -4.85 -16.49
C GLU A 46 15.42 -4.34 -16.08
N GLU A 47 14.42 -5.20 -16.02
CA GLU A 47 13.04 -4.85 -15.59
C GLU A 47 12.98 -4.37 -14.13
N LEU A 48 13.76 -4.99 -13.25
CA LEU A 48 13.83 -4.63 -11.84
C LEU A 48 14.88 -3.55 -11.53
N ASN A 49 15.55 -3.04 -12.56
CA ASN A 49 16.62 -2.01 -12.47
C ASN A 49 17.73 -2.40 -11.47
N VAL A 50 18.18 -3.65 -11.53
CA VAL A 50 19.23 -4.22 -10.66
C VAL A 50 20.53 -4.37 -11.44
N ASP A 51 21.60 -3.73 -10.98
CA ASP A 51 22.88 -3.64 -11.68
C ASP A 51 23.64 -4.98 -11.80
N THR A 52 23.30 -5.99 -11.02
CA THR A 52 24.02 -7.26 -10.99
C THR A 52 23.11 -8.48 -10.97
N LEU A 53 23.42 -9.46 -11.83
CA LEU A 53 22.71 -10.75 -11.95
C LEU A 53 22.72 -11.57 -10.64
N GLY A 54 23.76 -11.45 -9.81
CA GLY A 54 23.88 -12.15 -8.53
C GLY A 54 23.05 -11.55 -7.41
N GLY A 55 22.63 -10.30 -7.55
CA GLY A 55 21.83 -9.57 -6.53
C GLY A 55 20.33 -9.74 -6.67
N LEU A 56 19.84 -10.36 -7.76
CA LEU A 56 18.41 -10.43 -8.06
C LEU A 56 17.58 -11.14 -6.97
N ILE A 57 17.99 -12.31 -6.53
CA ILE A 57 17.26 -13.09 -5.52
C ILE A 57 17.26 -12.38 -4.15
N PRO A 58 18.40 -11.95 -3.60
CA PRO A 58 18.43 -11.15 -2.37
C PRO A 58 17.60 -9.86 -2.48
N PHE A 59 17.59 -9.23 -3.64
CA PHE A 59 16.79 -8.03 -3.89
C PHE A 59 15.29 -8.32 -3.80
N VAL A 60 14.80 -9.36 -4.48
CA VAL A 60 13.39 -9.77 -4.43
C VAL A 60 12.99 -10.20 -3.01
N GLN A 61 13.85 -10.95 -2.30
CA GLN A 61 13.58 -11.32 -0.91
C GLN A 61 13.44 -10.09 0.00
N ARG A 62 14.26 -9.07 -0.22
CA ARG A 62 14.16 -7.81 0.54
C ARG A 62 12.86 -7.08 0.22
N ILE A 63 12.44 -7.00 -1.05
CA ILE A 63 11.13 -6.45 -1.43
C ILE A 63 10.02 -7.16 -0.67
N LEU A 64 9.96 -8.49 -0.75
CA LEU A 64 8.94 -9.30 -0.10
C LEU A 64 8.92 -9.09 1.42
N SER A 65 10.10 -9.02 2.05
CA SER A 65 10.21 -8.78 3.50
C SER A 65 9.63 -7.42 3.89
N VAL A 66 9.91 -6.37 3.11
CA VAL A 66 9.37 -5.02 3.36
C VAL A 66 7.85 -5.01 3.16
N PHE A 67 7.35 -5.65 2.09
CA PHE A 67 5.91 -5.78 1.83
C PHE A 67 5.19 -6.42 3.01
N ILE A 68 5.61 -7.62 3.40
CA ILE A 68 5.00 -8.36 4.50
C ILE A 68 5.10 -7.57 5.82
N ALA A 69 6.22 -6.93 6.08
CA ALA A 69 6.40 -6.12 7.29
C ALA A 69 5.42 -4.93 7.33
N CYS A 70 5.25 -4.21 6.22
CA CYS A 70 4.31 -3.10 6.12
C CYS A 70 2.85 -3.58 6.26
N GLU A 71 2.50 -4.70 5.62
CA GLU A 71 1.17 -5.30 5.72
C GLU A 71 0.85 -5.77 7.14
N LEU A 72 1.80 -6.44 7.81
CA LEU A 72 1.62 -6.89 9.21
C LEU A 72 1.52 -5.70 10.17
N LEU A 73 2.30 -4.65 9.96
CA LEU A 73 2.20 -3.42 10.76
C LEU A 73 0.83 -2.77 10.58
N GLY A 74 0.38 -2.61 9.35
CA GLY A 74 -0.95 -2.06 9.06
C GLY A 74 -2.07 -2.91 9.61
N MET A 75 -1.99 -4.24 9.45
CA MET A 75 -2.93 -5.20 10.06
C MET A 75 -2.98 -5.03 11.58
N GLY A 76 -1.82 -4.92 12.24
CA GLY A 76 -1.75 -4.71 13.69
C GLY A 76 -2.42 -3.41 14.14
N LEU A 77 -2.17 -2.30 13.43
CA LEU A 77 -2.81 -1.01 13.71
C LEU A 77 -4.33 -1.05 13.48
N LEU A 78 -4.79 -1.60 12.36
CA LEU A 78 -6.21 -1.76 12.06
C LEU A 78 -6.90 -2.70 13.05
N ALA A 79 -6.23 -3.75 13.52
CA ALA A 79 -6.76 -4.67 14.50
C ALA A 79 -7.10 -3.99 15.83
N THR A 80 -6.40 -2.92 16.22
CA THR A 80 -6.74 -2.14 17.42
C THR A 80 -8.13 -1.52 17.35
N GLN A 81 -8.66 -1.31 16.14
CA GLN A 81 -9.97 -0.71 15.91
C GLN A 81 -11.02 -1.77 15.54
N PHE A 82 -10.68 -2.71 14.68
CA PHE A 82 -11.65 -3.68 14.17
C PHE A 82 -11.90 -4.85 15.11
N VAL A 83 -10.90 -5.26 15.92
CA VAL A 83 -11.11 -6.34 16.90
C VAL A 83 -12.10 -5.95 18.01
N PRO A 84 -12.05 -4.75 18.61
CA PRO A 84 -13.07 -4.31 19.54
C PRO A 84 -14.48 -4.22 18.93
N ALA A 85 -14.57 -3.86 17.64
CA ALA A 85 -15.87 -3.68 16.96
C ALA A 85 -16.49 -5.00 16.47
N TYR A 86 -15.69 -5.95 15.99
CA TYR A 86 -16.17 -7.16 15.30
C TYR A 86 -15.74 -8.48 15.97
N GLY A 87 -15.01 -8.41 17.10
CA GLY A 87 -14.43 -9.57 17.78
C GLY A 87 -13.17 -10.09 17.09
N TRP A 88 -12.45 -11.01 17.78
CA TRP A 88 -11.13 -11.46 17.34
C TRP A 88 -11.13 -12.08 15.93
N GLY A 89 -12.07 -12.96 15.60
CA GLY A 89 -12.08 -13.65 14.31
C GLY A 89 -12.29 -12.71 13.13
N MET A 90 -13.43 -12.02 13.13
CA MET A 90 -13.79 -11.10 12.05
C MET A 90 -12.95 -9.81 12.07
N GLY A 91 -12.61 -9.29 13.26
CA GLY A 91 -11.78 -8.11 13.37
C GLY A 91 -10.37 -8.32 12.78
N LEU A 92 -9.72 -9.44 13.05
CA LEU A 92 -8.45 -9.79 12.43
C LEU A 92 -8.58 -10.02 10.92
N TRP A 93 -9.66 -10.65 10.48
CA TRP A 93 -9.93 -10.84 9.06
C TRP A 93 -10.06 -9.51 8.31
N HIS A 94 -10.89 -8.60 8.82
CA HIS A 94 -11.04 -7.27 8.24
C HIS A 94 -9.72 -6.49 8.25
N SER A 95 -8.95 -6.59 9.34
CA SER A 95 -7.65 -5.93 9.44
C SER A 95 -6.65 -6.45 8.40
N ALA A 96 -6.55 -7.76 8.23
CA ALA A 96 -5.68 -8.37 7.23
C ALA A 96 -6.09 -7.96 5.82
N PHE A 97 -7.39 -8.09 5.51
CA PHE A 97 -7.92 -7.77 4.19
C PHE A 97 -7.68 -6.30 3.81
N HIS A 98 -8.03 -5.35 4.70
CA HIS A 98 -7.86 -3.93 4.42
C HIS A 98 -6.39 -3.51 4.36
N SER A 99 -5.52 -4.09 5.20
CA SER A 99 -4.09 -3.82 5.14
C SER A 99 -3.49 -4.28 3.80
N ILE A 100 -3.78 -5.50 3.37
CA ILE A 100 -3.32 -6.04 2.08
C ILE A 100 -3.91 -5.21 0.93
N SER A 101 -5.21 -4.90 0.96
CA SER A 101 -5.88 -4.11 -0.07
C SER A 101 -5.28 -2.70 -0.19
N ALA A 102 -5.02 -2.04 0.94
CA ALA A 102 -4.44 -0.71 0.97
C ALA A 102 -2.98 -0.70 0.48
N PHE A 103 -2.15 -1.59 1.00
CA PHE A 103 -0.74 -1.63 0.64
C PHE A 103 -0.51 -2.00 -0.83
N ASN A 104 -1.38 -2.81 -1.41
CA ASN A 104 -1.32 -3.17 -2.83
C ASN A 104 -2.09 -2.19 -3.74
N ASN A 105 -2.59 -1.05 -3.25
CA ASN A 105 -3.40 -0.08 -4.00
C ASN A 105 -4.62 -0.70 -4.70
N ALA A 106 -5.22 -1.74 -4.11
CA ALA A 106 -6.28 -2.49 -4.74
C ALA A 106 -7.68 -1.86 -4.53
N GLY A 107 -7.89 -1.13 -3.42
CA GLY A 107 -9.12 -0.41 -3.13
C GLY A 107 -10.33 -1.28 -2.81
N PHE A 108 -10.14 -2.58 -2.56
CA PHE A 108 -11.22 -3.46 -2.15
C PHE A 108 -11.50 -3.36 -0.65
N SER A 109 -12.76 -3.45 -0.27
CA SER A 109 -13.22 -3.47 1.12
C SER A 109 -14.10 -4.69 1.41
N THR A 110 -14.04 -5.17 2.64
CA THR A 110 -14.97 -6.18 3.17
C THR A 110 -16.27 -5.57 3.69
N PHE A 111 -16.33 -4.24 3.83
CA PHE A 111 -17.51 -3.51 4.27
C PHE A 111 -18.35 -3.07 3.07
N PRO A 112 -19.70 -3.07 3.19
CA PRO A 112 -20.60 -2.69 2.09
C PRO A 112 -20.49 -1.21 1.71
N ASP A 113 -20.12 -0.36 2.66
CA ASP A 113 -19.94 1.09 2.53
C ASP A 113 -18.46 1.50 2.40
N SER A 114 -17.57 0.54 2.06
CA SER A 114 -16.13 0.74 2.07
C SER A 114 -15.60 1.12 3.47
N LEU A 115 -14.96 2.28 3.63
CA LEU A 115 -14.51 2.79 4.93
C LEU A 115 -15.30 4.04 5.38
N MET A 116 -16.49 4.29 4.79
CA MET A 116 -17.28 5.50 5.12
C MET A 116 -17.68 5.53 6.59
N SER A 117 -18.09 4.39 7.16
CA SER A 117 -18.42 4.29 8.60
C SER A 117 -17.22 4.52 9.54
N TRP A 118 -16.00 4.57 9.00
CA TRP A 118 -14.76 4.75 9.75
C TRP A 118 -14.08 6.10 9.46
N VAL A 119 -14.78 7.01 8.75
CA VAL A 119 -14.23 8.31 8.34
C VAL A 119 -13.75 9.16 9.52
N ASP A 120 -14.40 9.05 10.67
CA ASP A 120 -14.04 9.78 11.89
C ASP A 120 -12.93 9.11 12.71
N ASN A 121 -12.50 7.90 12.32
CA ASN A 121 -11.46 7.16 13.04
C ASN A 121 -10.07 7.45 12.46
N PRO A 122 -9.23 8.25 13.14
CA PRO A 122 -7.92 8.64 12.61
C PRO A 122 -6.99 7.44 12.44
N VAL A 123 -7.07 6.41 13.30
CA VAL A 123 -6.20 5.23 13.18
C VAL A 123 -6.48 4.49 11.88
N VAL A 124 -7.76 4.28 11.53
CA VAL A 124 -8.14 3.58 10.30
C VAL A 124 -7.71 4.41 9.08
N ILE A 125 -8.08 5.69 9.05
CA ILE A 125 -7.81 6.57 7.90
C ILE A 125 -6.30 6.76 7.68
N TRP A 126 -5.53 7.10 8.72
CA TRP A 126 -4.10 7.34 8.59
C TRP A 126 -3.30 6.06 8.31
N THR A 127 -3.69 4.91 8.89
CA THR A 127 -3.04 3.63 8.58
C THR A 127 -3.26 3.25 7.12
N THR A 128 -4.50 3.28 6.65
CA THR A 128 -4.86 2.91 5.27
C THR A 128 -4.19 3.85 4.27
N SER A 129 -4.29 5.18 4.48
CA SER A 129 -3.68 6.16 3.58
C SER A 129 -2.15 6.07 3.56
N SER A 130 -1.51 5.89 4.71
CA SER A 130 -0.06 5.71 4.76
C SER A 130 0.40 4.48 3.98
N GLN A 131 -0.34 3.38 4.04
CA GLN A 131 -0.01 2.16 3.32
C GLN A 131 -0.05 2.36 1.81
N PHE A 132 -1.14 2.90 1.25
CA PHE A 132 -1.20 3.09 -0.20
C PHE A 132 -0.27 4.20 -0.70
N ILE A 133 0.03 5.23 0.11
CA ILE A 133 1.03 6.24 -0.24
C ILE A 133 2.44 5.63 -0.25
N LEU A 134 2.82 4.86 0.79
CA LEU A 134 4.13 4.23 0.87
C LEU A 134 4.35 3.25 -0.28
N SER A 135 3.37 2.41 -0.57
CA SER A 135 3.48 1.47 -1.69
C SER A 135 3.48 2.19 -3.04
N GLY A 136 2.70 3.27 -3.19
CA GLY A 136 2.64 4.11 -4.38
C GLY A 136 3.94 4.84 -4.70
N LEU A 137 4.77 5.16 -3.70
CA LEU A 137 6.12 5.68 -3.93
C LEU A 137 7.02 4.70 -4.67
N GLY A 138 6.74 3.41 -4.54
CA GLY A 138 7.49 2.34 -5.17
C GLY A 138 8.70 1.88 -4.36
N PHE A 139 9.01 0.57 -4.53
CA PHE A 139 10.07 -0.07 -3.77
C PHE A 139 11.46 0.54 -4.01
N LEU A 140 11.74 0.99 -5.23
CA LEU A 140 13.04 1.60 -5.57
C LEU A 140 13.29 2.86 -4.73
N VAL A 141 12.28 3.71 -4.60
CA VAL A 141 12.34 4.93 -3.77
C VAL A 141 12.56 4.57 -2.30
N LEU A 142 11.77 3.63 -1.77
CA LEU A 142 11.92 3.17 -0.40
C LEU A 142 13.31 2.55 -0.15
N SER A 143 13.78 1.70 -1.05
CA SER A 143 15.12 1.07 -0.96
C SER A 143 16.23 2.11 -0.95
N GLU A 144 16.13 3.13 -1.80
CA GLU A 144 17.12 4.21 -1.87
C GLU A 144 17.11 5.06 -0.59
N LEU A 145 15.94 5.40 -0.06
CA LEU A 145 15.80 6.14 1.21
C LEU A 145 16.41 5.38 2.39
N PHE A 146 16.27 4.06 2.45
CA PHE A 146 16.90 3.25 3.50
C PHE A 146 18.42 3.18 3.36
N ARG A 147 18.94 3.23 2.12
CA ARG A 147 20.38 3.16 1.85
C ARG A 147 21.06 4.51 2.01
N THR A 148 20.42 5.58 1.54
CA THR A 148 21.01 6.92 1.43
C THR A 148 20.09 7.94 2.09
N ARG A 149 20.58 8.61 3.15
CA ARG A 149 19.81 9.65 3.85
C ARG A 149 20.09 11.07 3.35
N GLU A 150 21.03 11.22 2.42
CA GLU A 150 21.43 12.51 1.87
C GLU A 150 20.67 12.84 0.58
N TRP A 151 19.93 13.93 0.59
CA TRP A 151 19.14 14.39 -0.56
C TRP A 151 19.95 14.47 -1.86
N ARG A 152 21.22 14.89 -1.77
CA ARG A 152 22.09 15.07 -2.94
C ARG A 152 22.48 13.76 -3.62
N GLN A 153 22.44 12.65 -2.92
CA GLN A 153 22.82 11.33 -3.41
C GLN A 153 21.62 10.55 -3.98
N LEU A 154 20.38 11.07 -3.78
CA LEU A 154 19.18 10.46 -4.32
C LEU A 154 19.13 10.62 -5.84
N THR A 155 18.65 9.58 -6.51
CA THR A 155 18.38 9.60 -7.96
C THR A 155 17.32 10.64 -8.31
N LEU A 156 17.31 11.09 -9.57
CA LEU A 156 16.30 12.03 -10.06
C LEU A 156 14.89 11.46 -9.88
N HIS A 157 14.71 10.17 -10.17
CA HIS A 157 13.44 9.48 -9.98
C HIS A 157 12.94 9.61 -8.53
N THR A 158 13.76 9.25 -7.56
CA THR A 158 13.40 9.32 -6.13
C THR A 158 13.07 10.76 -5.70
N ARG A 159 13.84 11.75 -6.15
CA ARG A 159 13.54 13.16 -5.84
C ARG A 159 12.21 13.60 -6.41
N LEU A 160 11.92 13.24 -7.67
CA LEU A 160 10.64 13.56 -8.32
C LEU A 160 9.47 12.90 -7.60
N MET A 161 9.59 11.65 -7.17
CA MET A 161 8.55 10.97 -6.41
C MET A 161 8.32 11.62 -5.04
N LEU A 162 9.40 11.97 -4.33
CA LEU A 162 9.30 12.59 -3.00
C LEU A 162 8.75 14.02 -3.02
N ILE A 163 8.91 14.75 -4.11
CA ILE A 163 8.33 16.09 -4.28
C ILE A 163 6.93 15.99 -4.89
N GLY A 164 6.78 15.20 -5.95
CA GLY A 164 5.54 15.10 -6.72
C GLY A 164 4.40 14.49 -5.92
N THR A 165 4.66 13.43 -5.17
CA THR A 165 3.61 12.76 -4.37
C THR A 165 2.97 13.70 -3.33
N PRO A 166 3.74 14.40 -2.45
CA PRO A 166 3.14 15.36 -1.53
C PRO A 166 2.45 16.53 -2.23
N LEU A 167 2.98 17.00 -3.35
CA LEU A 167 2.36 18.07 -4.14
C LEU A 167 1.01 17.64 -4.69
N LEU A 168 0.92 16.45 -5.26
CA LEU A 168 -0.33 15.90 -5.79
C LEU A 168 -1.35 15.66 -4.66
N ILE A 169 -0.90 15.11 -3.52
CA ILE A 169 -1.76 14.95 -2.35
C ILE A 169 -2.27 16.32 -1.87
N ALA A 170 -1.40 17.30 -1.70
CA ALA A 170 -1.79 18.62 -1.24
C ALA A 170 -2.78 19.30 -2.20
N THR A 171 -2.57 19.18 -3.51
CA THR A 171 -3.51 19.71 -4.51
C THR A 171 -4.84 18.97 -4.52
N GLY A 172 -4.84 17.64 -4.35
CA GLY A 172 -6.06 16.83 -4.25
C GLY A 172 -6.86 17.17 -2.99
N VAL A 173 -6.21 17.13 -1.82
CA VAL A 173 -6.83 17.47 -0.53
C VAL A 173 -7.36 18.91 -0.53
N GLY A 174 -6.53 19.87 -0.97
CA GLY A 174 -6.91 21.27 -1.03
C GLY A 174 -8.05 21.53 -2.01
N GLY A 175 -7.98 20.93 -3.20
CA GLY A 175 -9.05 21.05 -4.21
C GLY A 175 -10.37 20.45 -3.72
N TYR A 176 -10.34 19.24 -3.16
CA TYR A 176 -11.54 18.61 -2.60
C TYR A 176 -12.12 19.41 -1.43
N ALA A 177 -11.27 19.82 -0.49
CA ALA A 177 -11.71 20.64 0.64
C ALA A 177 -12.34 21.96 0.18
N LEU A 178 -11.75 22.65 -0.80
CA LEU A 178 -12.30 23.92 -1.30
C LEU A 178 -13.66 23.75 -2.01
N LEU A 179 -13.82 22.70 -2.80
CA LEU A 179 -15.02 22.49 -3.60
C LEU A 179 -16.18 21.91 -2.78
N GLU A 180 -15.88 21.00 -1.82
CA GLU A 180 -16.88 20.22 -1.12
C GLU A 180 -17.14 20.68 0.33
N TRP A 181 -16.45 21.72 0.82
CA TRP A 181 -16.51 22.17 2.22
C TRP A 181 -17.91 22.42 2.75
N SER A 182 -18.76 23.00 1.90
CA SER A 182 -20.14 23.39 2.25
C SER A 182 -21.19 22.43 1.69
N ASN A 183 -20.80 21.40 0.96
CA ASN A 183 -21.73 20.44 0.37
C ASN A 183 -22.27 19.49 1.45
N PRO A 184 -23.58 19.54 1.80
CA PRO A 184 -24.14 18.73 2.88
C PRO A 184 -24.15 17.22 2.57
N ALA A 185 -24.02 16.84 1.30
CA ALA A 185 -23.92 15.43 0.88
C ALA A 185 -22.50 14.83 1.08
N THR A 186 -21.51 15.68 1.33
CA THR A 186 -20.11 15.30 1.50
C THR A 186 -19.52 15.93 2.76
N LEU A 187 -18.52 16.81 2.65
CA LEU A 187 -17.84 17.42 3.79
C LEU A 187 -18.75 18.30 4.64
N GLY A 188 -19.75 18.97 4.04
CA GLY A 188 -20.69 19.82 4.75
C GLY A 188 -21.56 19.05 5.76
N GLY A 189 -21.78 17.75 5.55
CA GLY A 189 -22.50 16.86 6.45
C GLY A 189 -21.68 16.35 7.65
N LEU A 190 -20.36 16.58 7.66
CA LEU A 190 -19.49 16.15 8.75
C LEU A 190 -19.36 17.23 9.84
N ASP A 191 -19.40 16.81 11.11
CA ASP A 191 -19.21 17.70 12.25
C ASP A 191 -17.72 17.99 12.48
N GLY A 192 -17.42 19.28 12.62
CA GLY A 192 -16.08 19.77 12.99
C GLY A 192 -15.09 19.84 11.81
N VAL A 193 -14.17 20.79 11.94
CA VAL A 193 -13.12 21.06 10.91
C VAL A 193 -12.18 19.88 10.77
N TRP A 194 -11.86 19.20 11.86
CA TRP A 194 -10.94 18.05 11.84
C TRP A 194 -11.47 16.90 10.99
N ASN A 195 -12.74 16.52 11.16
CA ASN A 195 -13.34 15.43 10.39
C ASN A 195 -13.44 15.78 8.91
N LYS A 196 -13.73 17.05 8.57
CA LYS A 196 -13.70 17.53 7.18
C LYS A 196 -12.31 17.44 6.56
N LEU A 197 -11.27 17.85 7.28
CA LEU A 197 -9.89 17.74 6.81
C LEU A 197 -9.45 16.28 6.67
N GLN A 198 -9.82 15.42 7.62
CA GLN A 198 -9.51 14.00 7.57
C GLN A 198 -10.22 13.30 6.41
N ALA A 199 -11.49 13.61 6.16
CA ALA A 199 -12.23 13.11 5.01
C ALA A 199 -11.70 13.64 3.67
N SER A 200 -11.19 14.89 3.65
CA SER A 200 -10.54 15.43 2.46
C SER A 200 -9.18 14.79 2.17
N TRP A 201 -8.50 14.30 3.20
CA TRP A 201 -7.22 13.59 3.09
C TRP A 201 -7.40 12.20 2.49
N PHE A 202 -8.45 11.49 2.85
CA PHE A 202 -8.72 10.11 2.44
C PHE A 202 -9.53 10.02 1.15
#